data_721a82cb75c474ebb833078cadd6c6f4
#
_entry.id   721a82cb75c474ebb833078cadd6c6f4
#
_cell.length_a   1.000
_cell.length_b   1.000
_cell.length_c   1.000
_cell.angle_alpha   90.00
_cell.angle_beta   90.00
_cell.angle_gamma   90.00
#
_symmetry.space_group_name_H-M   'P 1'
#
loop_
_entity.id
_entity.type
_entity.pdbx_description
1 polymer ?
#
loop_
_entity_poly.entity_id
_entity_poly.type
_entity_poly.pdbx_seq_one_letter_code
_entity_poly.pdbx_strand_id
1 'polypeptide(L)'
;MVVEIDKNSGFCFGVVRAISKAEAAVAELGGEVYSLGDIVHNRMEVQRLESLGLRTVTHADMENLGGRDLFIRAHGEPPTTYRRAEELGIRVIDATCPVVAQLQGKVVAAHEQMQRVGGQVVILGKRGHAEVVGLTGQVEQPTIVVERDEDLQQVDFSRPIFFLSQTTQSVAHFWKLAEEMKERLGDESMLTVDDTICRRVSNREKALEEFAKQFDVVIFVCGKKSSNGKVLFNVCRAANENSYNIEEESELQPEWFEGCESVGICGATSTPAWLMSRVAKAIEDRF
;
A
#
# COMPACT_ATOMS: atom_id res chain seq x y z
N MET A 1 -31.35 9.81 -9.27
CA MET A 1 -30.10 9.03 -9.46
C MET A 1 -29.90 8.14 -8.25
N VAL A 2 -29.52 6.88 -8.41
CA VAL A 2 -29.20 5.95 -7.30
C VAL A 2 -27.71 6.04 -7.02
N VAL A 3 -27.33 6.24 -5.74
CA VAL A 3 -25.92 6.27 -5.32
C VAL A 3 -25.67 5.12 -4.35
N GLU A 4 -24.70 4.25 -4.63
CA GLU A 4 -24.36 3.11 -3.77
C GLU A 4 -22.86 3.04 -3.47
N ILE A 5 -22.52 2.77 -2.21
CA ILE A 5 -21.13 2.58 -1.78
C ILE A 5 -20.84 1.09 -1.69
N ASP A 6 -19.75 0.64 -2.33
CA ASP A 6 -19.28 -0.75 -2.23
C ASP A 6 -18.92 -1.09 -0.78
N LYS A 7 -19.61 -2.08 -0.22
CA LYS A 7 -19.43 -2.55 1.15
C LYS A 7 -18.06 -3.22 1.40
N ASN A 8 -17.40 -3.66 0.33
CA ASN A 8 -16.08 -4.28 0.39
C ASN A 8 -14.94 -3.25 0.27
N SER A 9 -15.26 -2.01 -0.07
CA SER A 9 -14.28 -0.91 -0.18
C SER A 9 -13.90 -0.33 1.19
N GLY A 10 -12.77 0.37 1.23
CA GLY A 10 -12.27 1.02 2.43
C GLY A 10 -11.10 0.31 3.11
N PHE A 11 -10.74 0.76 4.30
CA PHE A 11 -9.56 0.29 5.02
C PHE A 11 -9.45 -1.23 5.12
N CYS A 12 -8.27 -1.76 4.78
CA CYS A 12 -7.97 -3.15 5.12
C CYS A 12 -7.67 -3.29 6.62
N PHE A 13 -7.67 -4.53 7.13
CA PHE A 13 -7.40 -4.82 8.54
C PHE A 13 -6.11 -4.17 9.07
N GLY A 14 -5.02 -4.20 8.28
CA GLY A 14 -3.74 -3.60 8.67
C GLY A 14 -3.84 -2.08 8.84
N VAL A 15 -4.58 -1.41 7.95
CA VAL A 15 -4.82 0.04 8.04
C VAL A 15 -5.74 0.37 9.22
N VAL A 16 -6.86 -0.36 9.39
CA VAL A 16 -7.76 -0.16 10.55
C VAL A 16 -6.98 -0.24 11.85
N ARG A 17 -6.15 -1.30 12.01
CA ARG A 17 -5.33 -1.49 13.21
C ARG A 17 -4.36 -0.33 13.43
N ALA A 18 -3.70 0.17 12.38
CA ALA A 18 -2.76 1.27 12.50
C ALA A 18 -3.47 2.59 12.87
N ILE A 19 -4.59 2.90 12.22
CA ILE A 19 -5.39 4.10 12.53
C ILE A 19 -5.90 4.07 13.97
N SER A 20 -6.54 2.97 14.40
CA SER A 20 -7.05 2.84 15.78
C SER A 20 -5.93 2.95 16.82
N LYS A 21 -4.75 2.39 16.52
CA LYS A 21 -3.59 2.49 17.43
C LYS A 21 -3.04 3.92 17.50
N ALA A 22 -3.04 4.65 16.38
CA ALA A 22 -2.62 6.05 16.37
C ALA A 22 -3.60 6.95 17.12
N GLU A 23 -4.91 6.78 16.93
CA GLU A 23 -5.95 7.50 17.67
C GLU A 23 -5.85 7.25 19.18
N ALA A 24 -5.68 5.98 19.58
CA ALA A 24 -5.49 5.63 20.99
C ALA A 24 -4.22 6.29 21.57
N ALA A 25 -3.09 6.24 20.85
CA ALA A 25 -1.85 6.83 21.31
C ALA A 25 -1.97 8.36 21.50
N VAL A 26 -2.60 9.07 20.55
CA VAL A 26 -2.85 10.52 20.68
C VAL A 26 -3.74 10.82 21.88
N ALA A 27 -4.81 10.03 22.10
CA ALA A 27 -5.75 10.23 23.20
C ALA A 27 -5.09 9.95 24.58
N GLU A 28 -4.30 8.87 24.69
CA GLU A 28 -3.64 8.46 25.94
C GLU A 28 -2.51 9.40 26.35
N LEU A 29 -1.73 9.88 25.38
CA LEU A 29 -0.56 10.71 25.66
C LEU A 29 -0.92 12.20 25.82
N GLY A 30 -2.14 12.58 25.46
CA GLY A 30 -2.64 13.97 25.63
C GLY A 30 -1.79 15.02 24.91
N GLY A 31 -1.05 14.64 23.89
CA GLY A 31 -0.09 15.46 23.21
C GLY A 31 0.23 15.01 21.79
N GLU A 32 1.33 15.54 21.26
CA GLU A 32 1.78 15.22 19.91
C GLU A 32 2.43 13.84 19.86
N VAL A 33 1.92 12.99 18.94
CA VAL A 33 2.53 11.72 18.54
C VAL A 33 3.11 11.90 17.15
N TYR A 34 4.34 11.48 16.93
CA TYR A 34 5.04 11.68 15.66
C TYR A 34 4.98 10.43 14.80
N SER A 35 4.36 10.51 13.62
CA SER A 35 4.30 9.40 12.66
C SER A 35 5.45 9.49 11.67
N LEU A 36 6.25 8.44 11.55
CA LEU A 36 7.34 8.39 10.58
C LEU A 36 6.78 8.19 9.16
N GLY A 37 6.56 9.31 8.48
CA GLY A 37 5.85 9.43 7.21
C GLY A 37 4.33 9.33 7.33
N ASP A 38 3.65 9.50 6.20
CA ASP A 38 2.17 9.47 6.12
C ASP A 38 1.64 8.12 6.64
N ILE A 39 0.79 8.13 7.65
CA ILE A 39 0.24 6.92 8.27
C ILE A 39 -0.50 6.04 7.26
N VAL A 40 -1.11 6.67 6.27
CA VAL A 40 -1.84 6.03 5.17
C VAL A 40 -1.71 6.90 3.92
N HIS A 41 -1.75 6.28 2.73
CA HIS A 41 -1.69 7.01 1.47
C HIS A 41 -3.05 7.63 1.10
N ASN A 42 -3.58 8.45 1.99
CA ASN A 42 -4.80 9.24 1.80
C ASN A 42 -4.65 10.56 2.55
N ARG A 43 -4.55 11.68 1.80
CA ARG A 43 -4.30 13.01 2.34
C ARG A 43 -5.39 13.46 3.33
N MET A 44 -6.66 13.16 3.02
CA MET A 44 -7.78 13.57 3.84
C MET A 44 -7.75 12.89 5.23
N GLU A 45 -7.35 11.61 5.27
CA GLU A 45 -7.21 10.89 6.53
C GLU A 45 -5.98 11.34 7.32
N VAL A 46 -4.87 11.64 6.64
CA VAL A 46 -3.68 12.23 7.31
C VAL A 46 -4.06 13.56 7.97
N GLN A 47 -4.74 14.47 7.26
CA GLN A 47 -5.20 15.74 7.81
C GLN A 47 -6.16 15.57 9.00
N ARG A 48 -7.07 14.58 8.92
CA ARG A 48 -7.96 14.26 10.05
C ARG A 48 -7.16 13.86 11.29
N LEU A 49 -6.18 12.99 11.15
CA LEU A 49 -5.33 12.55 12.26
C LEU A 49 -4.41 13.67 12.78
N GLU A 50 -3.93 14.53 11.89
CA GLU A 50 -3.16 15.73 12.28
C GLU A 50 -3.99 16.68 13.12
N SER A 51 -5.28 16.82 12.83
CA SER A 51 -6.20 17.62 13.65
C SER A 51 -6.43 17.05 15.05
N LEU A 52 -6.19 15.74 15.24
CA LEU A 52 -6.26 15.07 16.54
C LEU A 52 -4.94 15.16 17.33
N GLY A 53 -3.81 15.51 16.69
CA GLY A 53 -2.52 15.62 17.35
C GLY A 53 -1.42 14.72 16.79
N LEU A 54 -1.68 13.90 15.76
CA LEU A 54 -0.63 13.17 15.05
C LEU A 54 0.20 14.18 14.23
N ARG A 55 1.53 14.00 14.19
CA ARG A 55 2.42 14.85 13.39
C ARG A 55 3.25 13.99 12.46
N THR A 56 3.15 14.23 11.16
CA THR A 56 3.98 13.54 10.18
C THR A 56 5.40 14.10 10.19
N VAL A 57 6.40 13.22 10.32
CA VAL A 57 7.83 13.54 10.34
C VAL A 57 8.60 12.64 9.37
N THR A 58 9.84 13.02 9.07
CA THR A 58 10.77 12.25 8.24
C THR A 58 11.87 11.61 9.12
N HIS A 59 12.68 10.73 8.52
CA HIS A 59 13.86 10.16 9.22
C HIS A 59 14.85 11.23 9.67
N ALA A 60 14.99 12.34 8.93
CA ALA A 60 15.86 13.44 9.33
C ALA A 60 15.39 14.17 10.60
N ASP A 61 14.07 14.18 10.83
CA ASP A 61 13.49 14.85 12.00
C ASP A 61 13.69 14.04 13.29
N MET A 62 14.03 12.74 13.20
CA MET A 62 14.22 11.86 14.35
C MET A 62 15.27 12.41 15.33
N GLU A 63 16.30 13.13 14.85
CA GLU A 63 17.33 13.74 15.68
C GLU A 63 16.77 14.72 16.73
N ASN A 64 15.59 15.25 16.50
CA ASN A 64 14.93 16.23 17.36
C ASN A 64 13.80 15.61 18.22
N LEU A 65 13.62 14.27 18.19
CA LEU A 65 12.50 13.59 18.86
C LEU A 65 12.88 12.86 20.15
N GLY A 66 14.07 13.12 20.71
CA GLY A 66 14.51 12.48 21.96
C GLY A 66 13.47 12.59 23.07
N GLY A 67 13.10 11.45 23.68
CA GLY A 67 12.07 11.36 24.71
C GLY A 67 10.62 11.47 24.22
N ARG A 68 10.37 11.56 22.91
CA ARG A 68 9.05 11.62 22.30
C ARG A 68 8.57 10.24 21.85
N ASP A 69 7.30 10.18 21.42
CA ASP A 69 6.66 8.97 20.90
C ASP A 69 6.65 8.98 19.37
N LEU A 70 7.32 7.98 18.77
CA LEU A 70 7.40 7.79 17.33
C LEU A 70 6.51 6.62 16.92
N PHE A 71 5.54 6.90 16.07
CA PHE A 71 4.64 5.92 15.51
C PHE A 71 5.21 5.33 14.21
N ILE A 72 5.42 4.01 14.19
CA ILE A 72 5.77 3.26 12.99
C ILE A 72 4.47 2.76 12.34
N ARG A 73 4.23 3.18 11.11
CA ARG A 73 3.02 2.89 10.35
C ARG A 73 2.95 1.43 9.87
N ALA A 74 1.81 1.04 9.28
CA ALA A 74 1.56 -0.34 8.83
C ALA A 74 2.58 -0.89 7.81
N HIS A 75 3.31 -0.02 7.13
CA HIS A 75 4.33 -0.38 6.13
C HIS A 75 5.61 -0.98 6.75
N GLY A 76 5.82 -0.82 8.06
CA GLY A 76 7.05 -1.21 8.75
C GLY A 76 8.25 -0.36 8.37
N GLU A 77 9.34 -0.58 9.05
CA GLU A 77 10.61 0.12 8.87
C GLU A 77 11.79 -0.88 8.89
N PRO A 78 12.97 -0.50 8.38
CA PRO A 78 14.19 -1.30 8.53
C PRO A 78 14.65 -1.38 10.00
N PRO A 79 15.39 -2.44 10.41
CA PRO A 79 15.98 -2.52 11.76
C PRO A 79 16.85 -1.33 12.16
N THR A 80 17.45 -0.65 11.17
CA THR A 80 18.25 0.56 11.39
C THR A 80 17.43 1.70 11.99
N THR A 81 16.17 1.85 11.58
CA THR A 81 15.26 2.87 12.14
C THR A 81 14.97 2.62 13.62
N TYR A 82 14.74 1.37 14.01
CA TYR A 82 14.49 1.01 15.42
C TYR A 82 15.73 1.22 16.28
N ARG A 83 16.92 0.82 15.81
CA ARG A 83 18.19 1.10 16.50
C ARG A 83 18.41 2.60 16.68
N ARG A 84 18.16 3.39 15.64
CA ARG A 84 18.29 4.84 15.72
C ARG A 84 17.31 5.46 16.72
N ALA A 85 16.07 4.98 16.76
CA ALA A 85 15.10 5.42 17.76
C ALA A 85 15.58 5.11 19.20
N GLU A 86 16.14 3.91 19.42
CA GLU A 86 16.71 3.52 20.71
C GLU A 86 17.88 4.41 21.13
N GLU A 87 18.84 4.67 20.23
CA GLU A 87 19.98 5.55 20.47
C GLU A 87 19.56 6.98 20.87
N LEU A 88 18.48 7.48 20.28
CA LEU A 88 17.92 8.80 20.53
C LEU A 88 16.98 8.86 21.75
N GLY A 89 16.71 7.72 22.40
CA GLY A 89 15.77 7.63 23.51
C GLY A 89 14.32 7.88 23.10
N ILE A 90 13.96 7.59 21.85
CA ILE A 90 12.61 7.72 21.30
C ILE A 90 11.80 6.48 21.66
N ARG A 91 10.57 6.66 22.16
CA ARG A 91 9.66 5.55 22.43
C ARG A 91 8.91 5.17 21.14
N VAL A 92 9.07 3.91 20.69
CA VAL A 92 8.44 3.45 19.46
C VAL A 92 7.07 2.85 19.74
N ILE A 93 6.05 3.31 19.00
CA ILE A 93 4.71 2.73 18.92
C ILE A 93 4.60 2.02 17.57
N ASP A 94 4.93 0.74 17.54
CA ASP A 94 4.97 -0.02 16.29
C ASP A 94 3.57 -0.53 15.89
N ALA A 95 3.08 -0.06 14.73
CA ALA A 95 1.83 -0.50 14.12
C ALA A 95 2.05 -1.28 12.81
N THR A 96 3.25 -1.81 12.58
CA THR A 96 3.55 -2.66 11.42
C THR A 96 2.48 -3.73 11.23
N CYS A 97 1.94 -3.82 10.01
CA CYS A 97 0.97 -4.86 9.68
C CYS A 97 1.58 -6.24 9.84
N PRO A 98 0.91 -7.21 10.52
CA PRO A 98 1.44 -8.57 10.68
C PRO A 98 1.81 -9.24 9.36
N VAL A 99 1.09 -8.95 8.27
CA VAL A 99 1.42 -9.47 6.93
C VAL A 99 2.74 -8.89 6.42
N VAL A 100 2.96 -7.59 6.65
CA VAL A 100 4.24 -6.94 6.29
C VAL A 100 5.38 -7.45 7.17
N ALA A 101 5.17 -7.60 8.48
CA ALA A 101 6.18 -8.14 9.38
C ALA A 101 6.59 -9.60 8.99
N GLN A 102 5.61 -10.42 8.60
CA GLN A 102 5.88 -11.74 8.07
C GLN A 102 6.69 -11.70 6.78
N LEU A 103 6.37 -10.78 5.87
CA LEU A 103 7.11 -10.58 4.62
C LEU A 103 8.55 -10.11 4.87
N GLN A 104 8.77 -9.21 5.84
CA GLN A 104 10.11 -8.81 6.26
C GLN A 104 10.95 -10.04 6.68
N GLY A 105 10.38 -10.93 7.48
CA GLY A 105 11.03 -12.19 7.86
C GLY A 105 11.32 -13.12 6.66
N LYS A 106 10.41 -13.17 5.68
CA LYS A 106 10.62 -13.92 4.43
C LYS A 106 11.78 -13.35 3.59
N VAL A 107 11.92 -12.04 3.53
CA VAL A 107 13.04 -11.39 2.82
C VAL A 107 14.36 -11.77 3.46
N VAL A 108 14.46 -11.77 4.79
CA VAL A 108 15.67 -12.23 5.50
C VAL A 108 15.98 -13.68 5.16
N ALA A 109 15.01 -14.57 5.27
CA ALA A 109 15.18 -16.00 4.97
C ALA A 109 15.57 -16.24 3.48
N ALA A 110 14.99 -15.48 2.54
CA ALA A 110 15.32 -15.54 1.12
C ALA A 110 16.78 -15.14 0.89
N HIS A 111 17.27 -14.09 1.53
CA HIS A 111 18.67 -13.68 1.43
C HIS A 111 19.62 -14.74 2.01
N GLU A 112 19.30 -15.32 3.16
CA GLU A 112 20.09 -16.42 3.73
C GLU A 112 20.15 -17.64 2.81
N GLN A 113 19.04 -18.00 2.18
CA GLN A 113 18.97 -19.08 1.20
C GLN A 113 19.84 -18.78 -0.03
N MET A 114 19.67 -17.59 -0.62
CA MET A 114 20.40 -17.19 -1.82
C MET A 114 21.90 -17.03 -1.58
N GLN A 115 22.30 -16.56 -0.40
CA GLN A 115 23.70 -16.46 -0.04
C GLN A 115 24.43 -17.83 -0.09
N ARG A 116 23.76 -18.92 0.31
CA ARG A 116 24.34 -20.28 0.31
C ARG A 116 24.60 -20.82 -1.09
N VAL A 117 23.83 -20.37 -2.08
CA VAL A 117 23.90 -20.85 -3.47
C VAL A 117 24.43 -19.81 -4.46
N GLY A 118 24.92 -18.67 -3.95
CA GLY A 118 25.40 -17.58 -4.80
C GLY A 118 24.29 -16.90 -5.62
N GLY A 119 23.05 -17.00 -5.17
CA GLY A 119 21.86 -16.44 -5.80
C GLY A 119 21.60 -14.97 -5.50
N GLN A 120 20.43 -14.52 -5.85
CA GLN A 120 19.97 -13.13 -5.67
C GLN A 120 18.49 -13.08 -5.28
N VAL A 121 18.09 -12.03 -4.56
CA VAL A 121 16.69 -11.78 -4.17
C VAL A 121 16.13 -10.65 -5.03
N VAL A 122 14.97 -10.90 -5.63
CA VAL A 122 14.24 -9.97 -6.49
C VAL A 122 12.87 -9.70 -5.88
N ILE A 123 12.49 -8.43 -5.76
CA ILE A 123 11.19 -8.01 -5.23
C ILE A 123 10.46 -7.19 -6.29
N LEU A 124 9.27 -7.64 -6.70
CA LEU A 124 8.33 -6.79 -7.43
C LEU A 124 7.79 -5.74 -6.47
N GLY A 125 8.05 -4.47 -6.75
CA GLY A 125 7.62 -3.39 -5.87
C GLY A 125 7.94 -2.00 -6.41
N LYS A 126 7.26 -1.00 -5.88
CA LYS A 126 7.49 0.39 -6.25
C LYS A 126 8.71 0.95 -5.51
N ARG A 127 9.73 1.41 -6.25
CA ARG A 127 10.93 2.04 -5.67
C ARG A 127 10.54 3.24 -4.82
N GLY A 128 11.16 3.36 -3.64
CA GLY A 128 10.89 4.45 -2.70
C GLY A 128 9.57 4.34 -1.94
N HIS A 129 8.73 3.33 -2.22
CA HIS A 129 7.57 3.06 -1.38
C HIS A 129 8.01 2.58 0.00
N ALA A 130 7.34 3.06 1.05
CA ALA A 130 7.72 2.78 2.43
C ALA A 130 7.84 1.29 2.74
N GLU A 131 6.92 0.45 2.28
CA GLU A 131 6.99 -0.99 2.46
C GLU A 131 8.23 -1.58 1.78
N VAL A 132 8.55 -1.16 0.54
CA VAL A 132 9.73 -1.64 -0.19
C VAL A 132 11.02 -1.21 0.50
N VAL A 133 11.08 0.03 1.01
CA VAL A 133 12.21 0.50 1.84
C VAL A 133 12.34 -0.37 3.10
N GLY A 134 11.23 -0.65 3.78
CA GLY A 134 11.19 -1.53 4.95
C GLY A 134 11.62 -2.96 4.64
N LEU A 135 11.31 -3.50 3.45
CA LEU A 135 11.69 -4.84 3.02
C LEU A 135 13.17 -4.93 2.65
N THR A 136 13.64 -4.02 1.77
CA THR A 136 15.03 -4.03 1.29
C THR A 136 16.04 -3.70 2.37
N GLY A 137 15.63 -2.92 3.37
CA GLY A 137 16.46 -2.55 4.51
C GLY A 137 16.50 -3.59 5.64
N GLN A 138 15.87 -4.76 5.49
CA GLN A 138 15.97 -5.85 6.48
C GLN A 138 17.36 -6.48 6.51
N VAL A 139 18.10 -6.38 5.43
CA VAL A 139 19.42 -7.00 5.23
C VAL A 139 20.40 -5.97 4.64
N GLU A 140 21.69 -6.21 4.81
CA GLU A 140 22.75 -5.36 4.21
C GLU A 140 23.02 -5.71 2.74
N GLN A 141 22.70 -6.95 2.34
CA GLN A 141 22.90 -7.41 0.97
C GLN A 141 21.94 -6.71 0.01
N PRO A 142 22.37 -6.43 -1.23
CA PRO A 142 21.53 -5.75 -2.19
C PRO A 142 20.34 -6.63 -2.60
N THR A 143 19.15 -6.01 -2.59
CA THR A 143 17.91 -6.59 -3.10
C THR A 143 17.55 -5.90 -4.40
N ILE A 144 17.28 -6.67 -5.46
CA ILE A 144 16.87 -6.12 -6.76
C ILE A 144 15.38 -5.79 -6.70
N VAL A 145 15.04 -4.52 -6.94
CA VAL A 145 13.64 -4.07 -7.01
C VAL A 145 13.23 -3.92 -8.46
N VAL A 146 12.26 -4.71 -8.89
CA VAL A 146 11.61 -4.63 -10.21
C VAL A 146 10.28 -3.89 -10.02
N GLU A 147 10.15 -2.73 -10.64
CA GLU A 147 8.92 -1.95 -10.66
C GLU A 147 8.18 -2.09 -12.00
N ARG A 148 8.94 -2.24 -13.09
CA ARG A 148 8.47 -2.40 -14.47
C ARG A 148 9.20 -3.54 -15.15
N ASP A 149 8.65 -4.07 -16.24
CA ASP A 149 9.23 -5.20 -16.98
C ASP A 149 10.68 -4.94 -17.40
N GLU A 150 11.00 -3.69 -17.80
CA GLU A 150 12.34 -3.30 -18.22
C GLU A 150 13.39 -3.44 -17.10
N ASP A 151 12.96 -3.40 -15.84
CA ASP A 151 13.85 -3.55 -14.69
C ASP A 151 14.46 -4.96 -14.57
N LEU A 152 13.90 -5.95 -15.28
CA LEU A 152 14.49 -7.28 -15.39
C LEU A 152 15.90 -7.28 -16.00
N GLN A 153 16.32 -6.19 -16.65
CA GLN A 153 17.69 -6.00 -17.11
C GLN A 153 18.72 -5.97 -15.95
N GLN A 154 18.28 -5.69 -14.72
CA GLN A 154 19.15 -5.67 -13.54
C GLN A 154 19.35 -7.05 -12.94
N VAL A 155 18.56 -8.04 -13.36
CA VAL A 155 18.61 -9.42 -12.87
C VAL A 155 19.66 -10.22 -13.63
N ASP A 156 20.54 -10.90 -12.90
CA ASP A 156 21.54 -11.80 -13.48
C ASP A 156 20.94 -13.22 -13.64
N PHE A 157 20.51 -13.55 -14.86
CA PHE A 157 19.89 -14.82 -15.18
C PHE A 157 20.87 -16.03 -15.22
N SER A 158 22.14 -15.82 -14.93
CA SER A 158 23.10 -16.91 -14.72
C SER A 158 23.14 -17.43 -13.27
N ARG A 159 22.38 -16.82 -12.37
CA ARG A 159 22.38 -17.10 -10.92
C ARG A 159 20.98 -17.46 -10.43
N PRO A 160 20.86 -18.31 -9.37
CA PRO A 160 19.58 -18.59 -8.74
C PRO A 160 18.84 -17.32 -8.28
N ILE A 161 17.53 -17.33 -8.42
CA ILE A 161 16.65 -16.19 -8.09
C ILE A 161 15.64 -16.63 -7.03
N PHE A 162 15.46 -15.81 -5.99
CA PHE A 162 14.30 -15.86 -5.11
C PHE A 162 13.42 -14.64 -5.39
N PHE A 163 12.22 -14.88 -5.90
CA PHE A 163 11.30 -13.82 -6.32
C PHE A 163 10.13 -13.65 -5.34
N LEU A 164 9.97 -12.45 -4.82
CA LEU A 164 8.91 -12.02 -3.90
C LEU A 164 8.19 -10.79 -4.45
N SER A 165 7.15 -10.34 -3.74
CA SER A 165 6.40 -9.13 -4.09
C SER A 165 6.09 -8.26 -2.87
N GLN A 166 6.05 -6.95 -3.07
CA GLN A 166 5.35 -6.02 -2.20
C GLN A 166 3.87 -6.43 -2.07
N THR A 167 3.29 -6.28 -0.89
CA THR A 167 1.95 -6.81 -0.56
C THR A 167 0.79 -6.26 -1.41
N THR A 168 1.00 -5.13 -2.10
CA THR A 168 -0.04 -4.39 -2.84
C THR A 168 0.17 -4.37 -4.35
N GLN A 169 0.94 -5.31 -4.88
CA GLN A 169 1.17 -5.43 -6.33
C GLN A 169 0.06 -6.23 -7.02
N SER A 170 0.00 -6.12 -8.35
CA SER A 170 -0.92 -6.90 -9.20
C SER A 170 -0.48 -8.36 -9.25
N VAL A 171 -1.41 -9.28 -8.98
CA VAL A 171 -1.19 -10.73 -9.09
C VAL A 171 -0.84 -11.12 -10.53
N ALA A 172 -1.55 -10.55 -11.50
CA ALA A 172 -1.30 -10.83 -12.91
C ALA A 172 0.10 -10.38 -13.35
N HIS A 173 0.54 -9.20 -12.91
CA HIS A 173 1.89 -8.70 -13.21
C HIS A 173 2.98 -9.55 -12.53
N PHE A 174 2.76 -9.97 -11.28
CA PHE A 174 3.69 -10.84 -10.56
C PHE A 174 3.94 -12.16 -11.30
N TRP A 175 2.87 -12.85 -11.69
CA TRP A 175 3.00 -14.12 -12.41
C TRP A 175 3.54 -13.97 -13.83
N LYS A 176 3.21 -12.88 -14.53
CA LYS A 176 3.83 -12.55 -15.82
C LYS A 176 5.36 -12.46 -15.70
N LEU A 177 5.85 -11.73 -14.69
CA LEU A 177 7.31 -11.60 -14.45
C LEU A 177 7.95 -12.92 -14.02
N ALA A 178 7.25 -13.73 -13.23
CA ALA A 178 7.73 -15.06 -12.83
C ALA A 178 7.93 -15.98 -14.04
N GLU A 179 6.99 -16.01 -14.98
CA GLU A 179 7.12 -16.77 -16.23
C GLU A 179 8.27 -16.25 -17.10
N GLU A 180 8.39 -14.93 -17.24
CA GLU A 180 9.50 -14.33 -17.99
C GLU A 180 10.87 -14.64 -17.37
N MET A 181 10.97 -14.61 -16.03
CA MET A 181 12.21 -15.03 -15.34
C MET A 181 12.53 -16.51 -15.57
N LYS A 182 11.52 -17.37 -15.53
CA LYS A 182 11.65 -18.81 -15.80
C LYS A 182 12.16 -19.08 -17.21
N GLU A 183 11.58 -18.42 -18.21
CA GLU A 183 12.04 -18.54 -19.61
C GLU A 183 13.50 -18.10 -19.79
N ARG A 184 13.89 -16.99 -19.16
CA ARG A 184 15.26 -16.45 -19.27
C ARG A 184 16.30 -17.30 -18.54
N LEU A 185 15.94 -17.95 -17.42
CA LEU A 185 16.84 -18.84 -16.68
C LEU A 185 17.12 -20.16 -17.45
N GLY A 186 16.13 -20.66 -18.18
CA GLY A 186 16.22 -21.93 -18.90
C GLY A 186 16.26 -23.18 -17.99
N ASP A 187 16.50 -23.04 -16.70
CA ASP A 187 16.45 -24.08 -15.67
C ASP A 187 15.51 -23.63 -14.54
N GLU A 188 14.34 -24.25 -14.48
CA GLU A 188 13.30 -23.93 -13.48
C GLU A 188 13.77 -24.12 -12.03
N SER A 189 14.75 -25.00 -11.79
CA SER A 189 15.28 -25.24 -10.45
C SER A 189 16.04 -24.04 -9.87
N MET A 190 16.42 -23.10 -10.72
CA MET A 190 17.09 -21.84 -10.35
C MET A 190 16.11 -20.74 -9.92
N LEU A 191 14.79 -20.91 -10.05
CA LEU A 191 13.79 -19.94 -9.66
C LEU A 191 12.95 -20.43 -8.47
N THR A 192 12.99 -19.70 -7.37
CA THR A 192 12.04 -19.85 -6.27
C THR A 192 11.08 -18.68 -6.32
N VAL A 193 9.78 -18.96 -6.44
CA VAL A 193 8.72 -17.94 -6.46
C VAL A 193 7.88 -18.04 -5.18
N ASP A 194 7.79 -16.96 -4.41
CA ASP A 194 6.91 -16.85 -3.26
C ASP A 194 5.93 -15.67 -3.47
N ASP A 195 4.68 -15.99 -3.79
CA ASP A 195 3.62 -14.99 -3.95
C ASP A 195 3.23 -14.41 -2.59
N THR A 196 3.83 -13.28 -2.29
CA THR A 196 3.65 -12.53 -1.03
C THR A 196 2.63 -11.40 -1.14
N ILE A 197 1.86 -11.32 -2.22
CA ILE A 197 0.77 -10.37 -2.39
C ILE A 197 -0.32 -10.65 -1.34
N CYS A 198 -0.76 -9.61 -0.65
CA CYS A 198 -1.76 -9.74 0.41
C CYS A 198 -3.12 -10.15 -0.17
N ARG A 199 -3.63 -11.33 0.20
CA ARG A 199 -4.93 -11.85 -0.28
C ARG A 199 -6.11 -10.96 0.11
N ARG A 200 -6.02 -10.21 1.20
CA ARG A 200 -7.04 -9.21 1.56
C ARG A 200 -7.09 -8.02 0.59
N VAL A 201 -6.00 -7.81 -0.16
CA VAL A 201 -5.92 -6.79 -1.19
C VAL A 201 -6.34 -7.38 -2.54
N SER A 202 -5.73 -8.49 -2.97
CA SER A 202 -5.98 -9.09 -4.29
C SER A 202 -7.40 -9.65 -4.45
N ASN A 203 -8.01 -10.18 -3.38
CA ASN A 203 -9.39 -10.69 -3.45
C ASN A 203 -10.44 -9.60 -3.70
N ARG A 204 -10.06 -8.32 -3.54
CA ARG A 204 -10.95 -7.19 -3.85
C ARG A 204 -11.11 -6.94 -5.34
N GLU A 205 -10.13 -7.33 -6.16
CA GLU A 205 -10.14 -7.05 -7.60
C GLU A 205 -11.41 -7.62 -8.27
N LYS A 206 -11.71 -8.91 -8.01
CA LYS A 206 -12.89 -9.56 -8.59
C LYS A 206 -14.21 -8.94 -8.10
N ALA A 207 -14.34 -8.72 -6.81
CA ALA A 207 -15.55 -8.10 -6.23
C ALA A 207 -15.76 -6.68 -6.77
N LEU A 208 -14.69 -5.93 -6.95
CA LEU A 208 -14.70 -4.57 -7.47
C LEU A 208 -15.05 -4.54 -8.97
N GLU A 209 -14.54 -5.50 -9.74
CA GLU A 209 -14.92 -5.68 -11.14
C GLU A 209 -16.44 -5.93 -11.30
N GLU A 210 -16.98 -6.84 -10.48
CA GLU A 210 -18.42 -7.15 -10.47
C GLU A 210 -19.26 -5.93 -10.02
N PHE A 211 -18.77 -5.18 -9.04
CA PHE A 211 -19.44 -3.96 -8.59
C PHE A 211 -19.45 -2.89 -9.68
N ALA A 212 -18.31 -2.61 -10.31
CA ALA A 212 -18.18 -1.56 -11.29
C ALA A 212 -19.08 -1.75 -12.52
N LYS A 213 -19.41 -3.00 -12.89
CA LYS A 213 -20.32 -3.33 -14.01
C LYS A 213 -21.78 -3.01 -13.75
N GLN A 214 -22.18 -2.72 -12.51
CA GLN A 214 -23.58 -2.53 -12.11
C GLN A 214 -24.07 -1.09 -12.26
N PHE A 215 -23.18 -0.14 -12.51
CA PHE A 215 -23.47 1.30 -12.48
C PHE A 215 -23.14 1.98 -13.81
N ASP A 216 -23.85 3.06 -14.12
CA ASP A 216 -23.55 3.90 -15.28
C ASP A 216 -22.22 4.63 -15.12
N VAL A 217 -21.93 5.07 -13.88
CA VAL A 217 -20.72 5.78 -13.50
C VAL A 217 -20.13 5.18 -12.21
N VAL A 218 -18.82 5.08 -12.15
CA VAL A 218 -18.10 4.66 -10.94
C VAL A 218 -17.15 5.75 -10.47
N ILE A 219 -17.31 6.17 -9.22
CA ILE A 219 -16.38 7.09 -8.55
C ILE A 219 -15.46 6.28 -7.63
N PHE A 220 -14.20 6.21 -8.01
CA PHE A 220 -13.16 5.52 -7.24
C PHE A 220 -12.42 6.53 -6.36
N VAL A 221 -12.53 6.40 -5.04
CA VAL A 221 -11.94 7.33 -4.08
C VAL A 221 -10.61 6.79 -3.59
N CYS A 222 -9.50 7.44 -3.92
CA CYS A 222 -8.19 7.07 -3.38
C CYS A 222 -7.16 8.20 -3.43
N GLY A 223 -6.17 8.14 -2.54
CA GLY A 223 -5.02 9.05 -2.56
C GLY A 223 -4.11 8.80 -3.76
N LYS A 224 -3.60 9.86 -4.37
CA LYS A 224 -2.72 9.83 -5.59
C LYS A 224 -1.44 9.02 -5.39
N LYS A 225 -0.97 8.87 -4.15
CA LYS A 225 0.24 8.11 -3.79
C LYS A 225 -0.04 6.61 -3.55
N SER A 226 -1.31 6.17 -3.49
CA SER A 226 -1.68 4.80 -3.15
C SER A 226 -1.36 3.82 -4.28
N SER A 227 -0.42 2.89 -4.04
CA SER A 227 -0.10 1.80 -4.99
C SER A 227 -1.30 0.88 -5.19
N ASN A 228 -1.95 0.46 -4.09
CA ASN A 228 -3.17 -0.34 -4.15
C ASN A 228 -4.32 0.40 -4.87
N GLY A 229 -4.45 1.71 -4.64
CA GLY A 229 -5.45 2.52 -5.33
C GLY A 229 -5.30 2.49 -6.84
N LYS A 230 -4.07 2.57 -7.35
CA LYS A 230 -3.80 2.49 -8.80
C LYS A 230 -4.20 1.13 -9.38
N VAL A 231 -3.85 0.03 -8.72
CA VAL A 231 -4.20 -1.32 -9.17
C VAL A 231 -5.73 -1.49 -9.22
N LEU A 232 -6.42 -1.16 -8.14
CA LEU A 232 -7.88 -1.31 -8.05
C LEU A 232 -8.63 -0.35 -8.99
N PHE A 233 -8.15 0.88 -9.16
CA PHE A 233 -8.75 1.80 -10.13
C PHE A 233 -8.65 1.27 -11.56
N ASN A 234 -7.53 0.67 -11.94
CA ASN A 234 -7.39 0.05 -13.26
C ASN A 234 -8.39 -1.10 -13.47
N VAL A 235 -8.69 -1.87 -12.43
CA VAL A 235 -9.76 -2.90 -12.47
C VAL A 235 -11.12 -2.28 -12.72
N CYS A 236 -11.48 -1.21 -11.97
CA CYS A 236 -12.73 -0.47 -12.20
C CYS A 236 -12.82 0.05 -13.63
N ARG A 237 -11.75 0.72 -14.10
CA ARG A 237 -11.69 1.33 -15.43
C ARG A 237 -11.80 0.30 -16.56
N ALA A 238 -11.23 -0.89 -16.38
CA ALA A 238 -11.35 -1.99 -17.33
C ALA A 238 -12.76 -2.59 -17.36
N ALA A 239 -13.47 -2.59 -16.23
CA ALA A 239 -14.82 -3.11 -16.10
C ALA A 239 -15.91 -2.09 -16.53
N ASN A 240 -15.64 -0.80 -16.32
CA ASN A 240 -16.53 0.31 -16.65
C ASN A 240 -15.70 1.53 -17.07
N GLU A 241 -15.76 1.90 -18.34
CA GLU A 241 -15.01 3.02 -18.92
C GLU A 241 -15.38 4.38 -18.31
N ASN A 242 -16.60 4.51 -17.73
CA ASN A 242 -17.05 5.69 -17.01
C ASN A 242 -16.61 5.67 -15.53
N SER A 243 -15.41 5.19 -15.27
CA SER A 243 -14.81 5.20 -13.91
C SER A 243 -13.88 6.40 -13.77
N TYR A 244 -14.03 7.15 -12.69
CA TYR A 244 -13.25 8.35 -12.40
C TYR A 244 -12.59 8.24 -11.03
N ASN A 245 -11.31 8.62 -10.95
CA ASN A 245 -10.54 8.58 -9.70
C ASN A 245 -10.45 9.97 -9.09
N ILE A 246 -10.83 10.09 -7.80
CA ILE A 246 -10.77 11.34 -7.04
C ILE A 246 -10.11 11.12 -5.67
N GLU A 247 -9.53 12.17 -5.09
CA GLU A 247 -9.11 12.18 -3.69
C GLU A 247 -10.19 12.74 -2.75
N GLU A 248 -11.00 13.69 -3.23
CA GLU A 248 -12.03 14.36 -2.44
C GLU A 248 -13.20 14.84 -3.31
N GLU A 249 -14.32 15.16 -2.70
CA GLU A 249 -15.57 15.55 -3.36
C GLU A 249 -15.48 16.85 -4.18
N SER A 250 -14.45 17.67 -3.97
CA SER A 250 -14.22 18.88 -4.78
C SER A 250 -13.73 18.56 -6.19
N GLU A 251 -13.25 17.34 -6.43
CA GLU A 251 -12.78 16.87 -7.74
C GLU A 251 -13.92 16.31 -8.61
N LEU A 252 -15.17 16.22 -8.10
CA LEU A 252 -16.33 15.78 -8.86
C LEU A 252 -16.66 16.77 -9.98
N GLN A 253 -16.89 16.27 -11.20
CA GLN A 253 -17.21 17.06 -12.39
C GLN A 253 -18.66 16.77 -12.84
N PRO A 254 -19.50 17.80 -13.04
CA PRO A 254 -20.91 17.64 -13.43
C PRO A 254 -21.10 16.79 -14.68
N GLU A 255 -20.19 16.91 -15.64
CA GLU A 255 -20.25 16.23 -16.94
C GLU A 255 -20.24 14.71 -16.81
N TRP A 256 -19.71 14.17 -15.71
CA TRP A 256 -19.69 12.72 -15.47
C TRP A 256 -21.07 12.14 -15.17
N PHE A 257 -22.01 12.98 -14.74
CA PHE A 257 -23.33 12.59 -14.25
C PHE A 257 -24.47 12.93 -15.23
N GLU A 258 -24.16 13.50 -16.41
CA GLU A 258 -25.15 13.84 -17.41
C GLU A 258 -25.85 12.58 -17.96
N GLY A 259 -27.17 12.49 -17.75
CA GLY A 259 -27.96 11.33 -18.15
C GLY A 259 -27.72 10.04 -17.35
N CYS A 260 -27.02 10.13 -16.23
CA CYS A 260 -26.68 9.01 -15.36
C CYS A 260 -27.87 8.67 -14.43
N GLU A 261 -28.26 7.41 -14.35
CA GLU A 261 -29.30 6.90 -13.43
C GLU A 261 -28.73 6.27 -12.16
N SER A 262 -27.48 5.77 -12.24
CA SER A 262 -26.84 5.04 -11.15
C SER A 262 -25.34 5.35 -11.02
N VAL A 263 -24.87 5.55 -9.77
CA VAL A 263 -23.47 5.82 -9.43
C VAL A 263 -22.98 4.84 -8.37
N GLY A 264 -21.93 4.09 -8.69
CA GLY A 264 -21.20 3.27 -7.74
C GLY A 264 -20.03 4.04 -7.14
N ILE A 265 -19.87 3.99 -5.81
CA ILE A 265 -18.71 4.56 -5.11
C ILE A 265 -17.89 3.45 -4.50
N CYS A 266 -16.61 3.43 -4.79
CA CYS A 266 -15.68 2.48 -4.23
C CYS A 266 -14.35 3.15 -3.86
N GLY A 267 -13.43 2.41 -3.24
CA GLY A 267 -12.18 3.00 -2.78
C GLY A 267 -11.09 1.99 -2.49
N ALA A 268 -9.87 2.53 -2.37
CA ALA A 268 -8.68 1.76 -2.04
C ALA A 268 -8.68 1.24 -0.59
N THR A 269 -7.75 0.34 -0.29
CA THR A 269 -7.50 -0.15 1.09
C THR A 269 -6.98 0.94 2.05
N SER A 270 -6.68 2.11 1.52
CA SER A 270 -6.26 3.33 2.24
C SER A 270 -7.34 4.41 2.31
N THR A 271 -8.56 4.13 1.81
CA THR A 271 -9.67 5.09 1.78
C THR A 271 -10.59 4.88 2.98
N PRO A 272 -10.83 5.90 3.83
CA PRO A 272 -11.74 5.77 4.95
C PRO A 272 -13.21 5.77 4.50
N ALA A 273 -14.06 5.02 5.22
CA ALA A 273 -15.49 4.94 4.92
C ALA A 273 -16.18 6.32 4.99
N TRP A 274 -15.78 7.18 5.95
CA TRP A 274 -16.36 8.52 6.09
C TRP A 274 -16.13 9.38 4.84
N LEU A 275 -15.00 9.22 4.13
CA LEU A 275 -14.72 9.99 2.92
C LEU A 275 -15.60 9.53 1.76
N MET A 276 -15.80 8.21 1.60
CA MET A 276 -16.73 7.67 0.59
C MET A 276 -18.17 8.14 0.87
N SER A 277 -18.60 8.15 2.13
CA SER A 277 -19.91 8.68 2.53
C SER A 277 -20.05 10.18 2.23
N ARG A 278 -18.98 10.96 2.43
CA ARG A 278 -18.96 12.39 2.10
C ARG A 278 -19.07 12.62 0.58
N VAL A 279 -18.38 11.80 -0.20
CA VAL A 279 -18.49 11.82 -1.68
C VAL A 279 -19.92 11.45 -2.12
N ALA A 280 -20.51 10.39 -1.54
CA ALA A 280 -21.88 9.98 -1.85
C ALA A 280 -22.86 11.14 -1.60
N LYS A 281 -22.80 11.73 -0.43
CA LYS A 281 -23.64 12.87 -0.09
C LYS A 281 -23.44 14.06 -1.03
N ALA A 282 -22.20 14.36 -1.41
CA ALA A 282 -21.92 15.45 -2.34
C ALA A 282 -22.51 15.20 -3.74
N ILE A 283 -22.59 13.93 -4.19
CA ILE A 283 -23.23 13.56 -5.44
C ILE A 283 -24.75 13.73 -5.31
N GLU A 284 -25.37 13.19 -4.25
CA GLU A 284 -26.82 13.30 -4.00
C GLU A 284 -27.29 14.75 -3.87
N ASP A 285 -26.46 15.64 -3.26
CA ASP A 285 -26.80 17.06 -3.02
C ASP A 285 -26.65 17.93 -4.30
N ARG A 286 -25.82 17.51 -5.28
CA ARG A 286 -25.45 18.38 -6.43
C ARG A 286 -25.99 17.93 -7.78
N PHE A 287 -26.32 16.64 -7.92
CA PHE A 287 -26.68 16.03 -9.19
C PHE A 287 -27.92 15.13 -9.06
#